data_782fe72635b6b2c53e66bb66e50fd6fc
#
_entry.id   782fe72635b6b2c53e66bb66e50fd6fc
#
_cell.length_a   1.000
_cell.length_b   1.000
_cell.length_c   1.000
_cell.angle_alpha   90.00
_cell.angle_beta   90.00
_cell.angle_gamma   90.00
#
_symmetry.space_group_name_H-M   'P 1'
#
loop_
_entity.id
_entity.type
_entity.pdbx_description
1 polymer ?
#
loop_
_entity_poly.entity_id
_entity_poly.type
_entity_poly.pdbx_seq_one_letter_code
_entity_poly.pdbx_strand_id
1 'polypeptide(L)'
;MIDRISELFSPVQTQSSDEVAAASILSELGLLQLLESLNACNEQAQLHRLCTYIERISDTRLGAAKLAEAVAFVEGGVTREDPRVRLLTARLLGATASVVANSETCQPLIALLGDADSDVSAAAARSLLRLQHEVLLQPRALPSAANDSSAVVRLRAMDVAARLASKSEAGRAAVQASGVFHGLIRDISNQNDALVALASCEVLAELVESQETAAGIAAVLSEALPALARLVRDDSTETLLRQRCLILLGRIASSAQGVVAVFLDLALYCMSQHMGLQEAAMQACGCLSESMHGAESMLLAPRLASAVCEAALRRPGSDAAVLAAMHTLATAAGAERPVDAELFSDEAERALEDACRQATNLATSLWAHLQRQGDAFVEGRIAAYRLMSALGRRRWAAANVCSHAALLAHMCGSESGHRANTWRIAAVGALISGLRHVTDAQATLLPRLEAATRIAPQRSAEPQVATL
;
A
#
# COMPACT_ATOMS: atom_id res chain seq x y z
N MET A 1 6.72 20.89 -41.77
CA MET A 1 7.15 21.14 -40.38
C MET A 1 7.36 19.84 -39.62
N ILE A 2 6.33 19.02 -39.39
CA ILE A 2 6.40 17.75 -38.62
C ILE A 2 7.50 16.82 -39.16
N ASP A 3 7.59 16.65 -40.47
CA ASP A 3 8.61 15.78 -41.08
C ASP A 3 10.03 16.29 -40.81
N ARG A 4 10.21 17.62 -40.85
CA ARG A 4 11.50 18.26 -40.54
C ARG A 4 11.89 18.05 -39.06
N ILE A 5 10.93 18.14 -38.13
CA ILE A 5 11.15 17.87 -36.72
C ILE A 5 11.50 16.37 -36.51
N SER A 6 10.81 15.50 -37.24
CA SER A 6 11.05 14.04 -37.20
C SER A 6 12.46 13.67 -37.67
N GLU A 7 13.00 14.39 -38.66
CA GLU A 7 14.39 14.20 -39.14
C GLU A 7 15.44 14.56 -38.09
N LEU A 8 15.17 15.60 -37.29
CA LEU A 8 16.08 16.11 -36.27
C LEU A 8 16.09 15.28 -34.98
N PHE A 9 14.97 14.64 -34.65
CA PHE A 9 14.89 13.74 -33.50
C PHE A 9 15.29 12.30 -33.90
N SER A 10 16.47 11.86 -33.49
CA SER A 10 16.91 10.48 -33.69
C SER A 10 15.98 9.48 -32.99
N PRO A 11 15.75 8.27 -33.56
CA PRO A 11 15.05 7.18 -32.88
C PRO A 11 15.82 6.65 -31.65
N VAL A 12 17.13 6.92 -31.53
CA VAL A 12 17.93 6.57 -30.35
C VAL A 12 17.88 7.72 -29.36
N GLN A 13 17.16 7.55 -28.28
CA GLN A 13 17.02 8.54 -27.22
C GLN A 13 18.28 8.62 -26.35
N THR A 14 19.05 9.68 -26.52
CA THR A 14 20.04 10.10 -25.53
C THR A 14 19.74 11.56 -25.17
N GLN A 15 19.86 11.92 -23.89
CA GLN A 15 19.59 13.28 -23.41
C GLN A 15 20.45 14.34 -24.15
N SER A 16 21.66 13.96 -24.53
CA SER A 16 22.57 14.83 -25.34
C SER A 16 22.07 15.02 -26.78
N SER A 17 21.45 14.03 -27.41
CA SER A 17 20.90 14.16 -28.77
C SER A 17 19.65 15.04 -28.79
N ASP A 18 18.82 14.97 -27.75
CA ASP A 18 17.61 15.78 -27.63
C ASP A 18 17.93 17.26 -27.36
N GLU A 19 18.98 17.58 -26.60
CA GLU A 19 19.45 18.97 -26.40
C GLU A 19 19.86 19.63 -27.72
N VAL A 20 20.62 18.91 -28.56
CA VAL A 20 21.08 19.42 -29.87
C VAL A 20 19.89 19.58 -30.83
N ALA A 21 19.00 18.57 -30.90
CA ALA A 21 17.80 18.63 -31.72
C ALA A 21 16.85 19.76 -31.30
N ALA A 22 16.61 19.91 -30.00
CA ALA A 22 15.79 20.98 -29.47
C ALA A 22 16.37 22.36 -29.79
N ALA A 23 17.69 22.56 -29.65
CA ALA A 23 18.35 23.82 -30.00
C ALA A 23 18.17 24.16 -31.48
N SER A 24 18.33 23.19 -32.39
CA SER A 24 18.12 23.38 -33.83
C SER A 24 16.66 23.75 -34.14
N ILE A 25 15.70 22.99 -33.61
CA ILE A 25 14.26 23.21 -33.83
C ILE A 25 13.84 24.59 -33.31
N LEU A 26 14.25 24.93 -32.09
CA LEU A 26 13.90 26.24 -31.47
C LEU A 26 14.53 27.42 -32.18
N SER A 27 15.71 27.24 -32.83
CA SER A 27 16.33 28.27 -33.64
C SER A 27 15.65 28.45 -35.01
N GLU A 28 15.14 27.37 -35.61
CA GLU A 28 14.52 27.39 -36.94
C GLU A 28 13.04 27.83 -36.87
N LEU A 29 12.28 27.30 -35.92
CA LEU A 29 10.80 27.44 -35.87
C LEU A 29 10.32 28.28 -34.69
N GLY A 30 11.05 28.32 -33.59
CA GLY A 30 10.61 28.94 -32.35
C GLY A 30 9.49 28.13 -31.64
N LEU A 31 9.45 28.28 -30.30
CA LEU A 31 8.48 27.53 -29.48
C LEU A 31 7.04 27.99 -29.71
N LEU A 32 6.81 29.30 -29.84
CA LEU A 32 5.46 29.85 -30.04
C LEU A 32 4.83 29.32 -31.32
N GLN A 33 5.57 29.22 -32.43
CA GLN A 33 5.09 28.69 -33.69
C GLN A 33 4.72 27.21 -33.60
N LEU A 34 5.45 26.42 -32.77
CA LEU A 34 5.11 25.03 -32.50
C LEU A 34 3.80 24.92 -31.70
N LEU A 35 3.61 25.75 -30.69
CA LEU A 35 2.39 25.80 -29.89
C LEU A 35 1.19 26.33 -30.70
N GLU A 36 1.38 27.30 -31.57
CA GLU A 36 0.36 27.76 -32.52
C GLU A 36 -0.05 26.64 -33.50
N SER A 37 0.94 25.89 -34.00
CA SER A 37 0.70 24.77 -34.90
C SER A 37 -0.06 23.64 -34.20
N LEU A 38 0.22 23.40 -32.92
CA LEU A 38 -0.55 22.47 -32.09
C LEU A 38 -2.02 22.91 -31.98
N ASN A 39 -2.24 24.19 -31.76
CA ASN A 39 -3.59 24.76 -31.65
C ASN A 39 -4.37 24.74 -32.97
N ALA A 40 -3.70 24.85 -34.10
CA ALA A 40 -4.32 24.81 -35.43
C ALA A 40 -4.48 23.38 -35.99
N CYS A 41 -3.91 22.37 -35.34
CA CYS A 41 -3.90 21.01 -35.83
C CYS A 41 -5.25 20.32 -35.56
N ASN A 42 -5.92 19.83 -36.64
CA ASN A 42 -7.18 19.10 -36.57
C ASN A 42 -7.01 17.60 -36.85
N GLU A 43 -5.84 17.16 -37.33
CA GLU A 43 -5.56 15.76 -37.62
C GLU A 43 -4.95 15.05 -36.42
N GLN A 44 -5.63 14.04 -35.90
CA GLN A 44 -5.24 13.35 -34.68
C GLN A 44 -3.82 12.75 -34.73
N ALA A 45 -3.40 12.21 -35.87
CA ALA A 45 -2.07 11.63 -36.01
C ALA A 45 -0.95 12.70 -35.93
N GLN A 46 -1.19 13.85 -36.55
CA GLN A 46 -0.26 15.00 -36.50
C GLN A 46 -0.26 15.63 -35.10
N LEU A 47 -1.42 15.75 -34.47
CA LEU A 47 -1.54 16.25 -33.09
C LEU A 47 -0.72 15.42 -32.12
N HIS A 48 -0.82 14.07 -32.22
CA HIS A 48 -0.03 13.16 -31.36
C HIS A 48 1.47 13.35 -31.57
N ARG A 49 1.94 13.46 -32.82
CA ARG A 49 3.36 13.71 -33.11
C ARG A 49 3.82 15.06 -32.56
N LEU A 50 3.05 16.11 -32.75
CA LEU A 50 3.37 17.44 -32.22
C LEU A 50 3.45 17.42 -30.68
N CYS A 51 2.50 16.79 -30.00
CA CYS A 51 2.54 16.63 -28.54
C CYS A 51 3.83 15.95 -28.10
N THR A 52 4.22 14.83 -28.76
CA THR A 52 5.43 14.09 -28.42
C THR A 52 6.69 14.93 -28.65
N TYR A 53 6.78 15.70 -29.73
CA TYR A 53 7.94 16.52 -30.01
C TYR A 53 8.05 17.71 -29.05
N ILE A 54 6.94 18.38 -28.76
CA ILE A 54 6.93 19.49 -27.80
C ILE A 54 7.31 18.98 -26.40
N GLU A 55 6.87 17.80 -26.01
CA GLU A 55 7.25 17.17 -24.74
C GLU A 55 8.77 16.92 -24.70
N ARG A 56 9.36 16.31 -25.73
CA ARG A 56 10.81 16.08 -25.81
C ARG A 56 11.61 17.37 -25.79
N ILE A 57 11.13 18.42 -26.45
CA ILE A 57 11.76 19.76 -26.41
C ILE A 57 11.70 20.29 -24.98
N SER A 58 10.56 20.16 -24.30
CA SER A 58 10.36 20.69 -22.95
C SER A 58 11.23 20.01 -21.89
N ASP A 59 11.63 18.76 -22.12
CA ASP A 59 12.51 18.01 -21.22
C ASP A 59 13.99 18.47 -21.33
N THR A 60 14.31 19.32 -22.31
CA THR A 60 15.64 19.91 -22.45
C THR A 60 15.75 21.22 -21.65
N ARG A 61 16.97 21.60 -21.25
CA ARG A 61 17.20 22.86 -20.51
C ARG A 61 16.78 24.09 -21.29
N LEU A 62 17.09 24.13 -22.60
CA LEU A 62 16.72 25.22 -23.46
C LEU A 62 15.22 25.30 -23.66
N GLY A 63 14.56 24.16 -23.88
CA GLY A 63 13.11 24.07 -24.02
C GLY A 63 12.38 24.53 -22.77
N ALA A 64 12.80 24.08 -21.60
CA ALA A 64 12.22 24.49 -20.31
C ALA A 64 12.37 26.02 -20.08
N ALA A 65 13.53 26.60 -20.41
CA ALA A 65 13.74 28.03 -20.31
C ALA A 65 12.83 28.81 -21.27
N LYS A 66 12.67 28.36 -22.52
CA LYS A 66 11.78 29.00 -23.50
C LYS A 66 10.29 28.82 -23.14
N LEU A 67 9.91 27.71 -22.53
CA LEU A 67 8.55 27.49 -22.01
C LEU A 67 8.22 28.48 -20.89
N ALA A 68 9.18 28.81 -20.04
CA ALA A 68 8.98 29.79 -18.98
C ALA A 68 8.63 31.19 -19.53
N GLU A 69 9.12 31.53 -20.72
CA GLU A 69 8.76 32.77 -21.44
C GLU A 69 7.35 32.69 -22.06
N ALA A 70 6.80 31.51 -22.28
CA ALA A 70 5.53 31.25 -22.96
C ALA A 70 4.42 30.67 -22.04
N VAL A 71 4.55 30.77 -20.73
CA VAL A 71 3.64 30.15 -19.73
C VAL A 71 2.18 30.51 -19.98
N ALA A 72 1.88 31.79 -20.19
CA ALA A 72 0.51 32.29 -20.47
C ALA A 72 -0.14 31.60 -21.69
N PHE A 73 0.68 31.25 -22.69
CA PHE A 73 0.18 30.51 -23.86
C PHE A 73 -0.08 29.04 -23.54
N VAL A 74 0.78 28.43 -22.74
CA VAL A 74 0.62 27.04 -22.27
C VAL A 74 -0.63 26.91 -21.40
N GLU A 75 -0.92 27.88 -20.54
CA GLU A 75 -2.13 27.91 -19.69
C GLU A 75 -3.42 27.87 -20.50
N GLY A 76 -3.44 28.44 -21.69
CA GLY A 76 -4.57 28.34 -22.62
C GLY A 76 -4.93 26.90 -23.04
N GLY A 77 -4.01 25.96 -22.87
CA GLY A 77 -4.25 24.54 -23.15
C GLY A 77 -5.14 23.81 -22.11
N VAL A 78 -5.33 24.39 -20.92
CA VAL A 78 -6.13 23.80 -19.82
C VAL A 78 -7.59 23.56 -20.21
N THR A 79 -8.16 24.45 -21.00
CA THR A 79 -9.58 24.42 -21.41
C THR A 79 -9.82 23.76 -22.77
N ARG A 80 -8.80 23.15 -23.37
CA ARG A 80 -8.93 22.51 -24.69
C ARG A 80 -9.78 21.24 -24.61
N GLU A 81 -10.57 20.97 -25.63
CA GLU A 81 -11.45 19.79 -25.69
C GLU A 81 -10.66 18.48 -25.74
N ASP A 82 -9.55 18.43 -26.48
CA ASP A 82 -8.72 17.24 -26.62
C ASP A 82 -7.93 16.96 -25.32
N PRO A 83 -8.12 15.79 -24.66
CA PRO A 83 -7.44 15.44 -23.43
C PRO A 83 -5.91 15.34 -23.59
N ARG A 84 -5.40 15.05 -24.79
CA ARG A 84 -3.96 14.98 -25.04
C ARG A 84 -3.30 16.36 -24.97
N VAL A 85 -4.00 17.42 -25.42
CA VAL A 85 -3.52 18.78 -25.29
C VAL A 85 -3.51 19.18 -23.83
N ARG A 86 -4.56 18.84 -23.06
CA ARG A 86 -4.59 19.09 -21.62
C ARG A 86 -3.51 18.31 -20.86
N LEU A 87 -3.28 17.04 -21.27
CA LEU A 87 -2.18 16.23 -20.73
C LEU A 87 -0.81 16.86 -20.97
N LEU A 88 -0.55 17.27 -22.22
CA LEU A 88 0.68 17.98 -22.56
C LEU A 88 0.80 19.27 -21.75
N THR A 89 -0.27 20.07 -21.67
CA THR A 89 -0.31 21.29 -20.86
C THR A 89 0.09 21.03 -19.40
N ALA A 90 -0.45 20.00 -18.77
CA ALA A 90 -0.09 19.61 -17.40
C ALA A 90 1.42 19.30 -17.25
N ARG A 91 2.00 18.60 -18.24
CA ARG A 91 3.43 18.27 -18.26
C ARG A 91 4.31 19.49 -18.50
N LEU A 92 3.93 20.36 -19.44
CA LEU A 92 4.66 21.60 -19.74
C LEU A 92 4.68 22.56 -18.55
N LEU A 93 3.53 22.75 -17.89
CA LEU A 93 3.45 23.53 -16.64
C LEU A 93 4.32 22.94 -15.54
N GLY A 94 4.39 21.62 -15.44
CA GLY A 94 5.29 20.94 -14.49
C GLY A 94 6.78 21.11 -14.83
N ALA A 95 7.14 21.20 -16.12
CA ALA A 95 8.51 21.48 -16.55
C ALA A 95 8.93 22.93 -16.25
N THR A 96 8.03 23.90 -16.41
CA THR A 96 8.29 25.31 -16.09
C THR A 96 8.32 25.59 -14.58
N ALA A 97 7.70 24.74 -13.79
CA ALA A 97 7.58 24.89 -12.33
C ALA A 97 8.92 25.02 -11.59
N SER A 98 9.98 24.42 -12.16
CA SER A 98 11.34 24.54 -11.62
C SER A 98 12.01 25.91 -11.88
N VAL A 99 11.46 26.69 -12.83
CA VAL A 99 12.02 27.97 -13.28
C VAL A 99 11.18 29.14 -12.79
N VAL A 100 9.85 29.00 -12.80
CA VAL A 100 8.87 30.04 -12.44
C VAL A 100 7.94 29.50 -11.35
N ALA A 101 8.44 29.45 -10.13
CA ALA A 101 7.62 28.98 -9.00
C ALA A 101 6.88 30.17 -8.36
N ASN A 102 5.64 30.39 -8.75
CA ASN A 102 4.73 31.29 -8.04
C ASN A 102 3.36 30.63 -7.83
N SER A 103 2.53 31.22 -6.96
CA SER A 103 1.19 30.69 -6.66
C SER A 103 0.23 30.73 -7.86
N GLU A 104 0.48 31.60 -8.84
CA GLU A 104 -0.38 31.73 -10.03
C GLU A 104 -0.19 30.54 -10.97
N THR A 105 1.03 30.00 -11.09
CA THR A 105 1.30 28.80 -11.91
C THR A 105 0.70 27.51 -11.34
N CYS A 106 0.28 27.51 -10.07
CA CYS A 106 -0.42 26.36 -9.48
C CYS A 106 -1.88 26.26 -9.91
N GLN A 107 -2.56 27.37 -10.16
CA GLN A 107 -4.00 27.39 -10.43
C GLN A 107 -4.41 26.55 -11.66
N PRO A 108 -3.73 26.66 -12.81
CA PRO A 108 -4.01 25.80 -13.96
C PRO A 108 -3.83 24.32 -13.67
N LEU A 109 -2.81 23.92 -12.90
CA LEU A 109 -2.58 22.53 -12.50
C LEU A 109 -3.64 22.04 -11.53
N ILE A 110 -4.09 22.88 -10.59
CA ILE A 110 -5.17 22.57 -9.67
C ILE A 110 -6.50 22.37 -10.43
N ALA A 111 -6.78 23.20 -11.42
CA ALA A 111 -7.95 23.00 -12.28
C ALA A 111 -7.91 21.65 -13.01
N LEU A 112 -6.73 21.24 -13.50
CA LEU A 112 -6.53 19.94 -14.16
C LEU A 112 -6.57 18.75 -13.19
N LEU A 113 -6.47 18.94 -11.87
CA LEU A 113 -6.76 17.85 -10.90
C LEU A 113 -8.22 17.39 -11.02
N GLY A 114 -9.14 18.30 -11.38
CA GLY A 114 -10.56 17.98 -11.59
C GLY A 114 -10.88 17.34 -12.93
N ASP A 115 -9.90 17.14 -13.82
CA ASP A 115 -10.14 16.63 -15.17
C ASP A 115 -10.81 15.26 -15.16
N ALA A 116 -11.75 15.08 -16.13
CA ALA A 116 -12.45 13.82 -16.32
C ALA A 116 -11.52 12.70 -16.82
N ASP A 117 -10.45 13.07 -17.55
CA ASP A 117 -9.42 12.13 -18.00
C ASP A 117 -8.41 11.85 -16.89
N SER A 118 -8.23 10.55 -16.57
CA SER A 118 -7.36 10.09 -15.50
C SER A 118 -5.88 10.41 -15.74
N ASP A 119 -5.42 10.37 -17.01
CA ASP A 119 -4.03 10.62 -17.36
C ASP A 119 -3.68 12.10 -17.21
N VAL A 120 -4.64 12.98 -17.57
CA VAL A 120 -4.52 14.43 -17.39
C VAL A 120 -4.40 14.77 -15.91
N SER A 121 -5.31 14.25 -15.08
CA SER A 121 -5.30 14.52 -13.65
C SER A 121 -4.06 13.96 -12.94
N ALA A 122 -3.62 12.75 -13.33
CA ALA A 122 -2.38 12.16 -12.81
C ALA A 122 -1.13 12.94 -13.23
N ALA A 123 -1.11 13.50 -14.44
CA ALA A 123 -0.02 14.37 -14.88
C ALA A 123 -0.01 15.70 -14.10
N ALA A 124 -1.18 16.29 -13.86
CA ALA A 124 -1.32 17.50 -13.04
C ALA A 124 -0.80 17.25 -11.60
N ALA A 125 -1.18 16.14 -10.98
CA ALA A 125 -0.71 15.75 -9.66
C ALA A 125 0.82 15.60 -9.62
N ARG A 126 1.41 14.89 -10.60
CA ARG A 126 2.87 14.75 -10.70
C ARG A 126 3.58 16.09 -10.90
N SER A 127 2.98 16.99 -11.67
CA SER A 127 3.52 18.33 -11.95
C SER A 127 3.47 19.22 -10.71
N LEU A 128 2.38 19.20 -9.96
CA LEU A 128 2.27 19.86 -8.66
C LEU A 128 3.36 19.39 -7.69
N LEU A 129 3.63 18.10 -7.64
CA LEU A 129 4.66 17.54 -6.76
C LEU A 129 6.10 17.93 -7.14
N ARG A 130 6.33 18.56 -8.29
CA ARG A 130 7.64 19.18 -8.68
C ARG A 130 7.81 20.58 -8.11
N LEU A 131 6.71 21.24 -7.73
CA LEU A 131 6.74 22.58 -7.13
C LEU A 131 7.29 22.55 -5.71
N GLN A 132 7.78 23.71 -5.26
CA GLN A 132 8.21 23.88 -3.87
C GLN A 132 6.99 23.88 -2.94
N HIS A 133 7.13 23.26 -1.76
CA HIS A 133 6.01 23.10 -0.82
C HIS A 133 5.48 24.46 -0.33
N GLU A 134 6.32 25.49 -0.22
CA GLU A 134 5.92 26.84 0.16
C GLU A 134 4.91 27.46 -0.82
N VAL A 135 5.04 27.13 -2.11
CA VAL A 135 4.13 27.60 -3.15
C VAL A 135 2.82 26.82 -3.14
N LEU A 136 2.92 25.47 -3.04
CA LEU A 136 1.77 24.59 -3.06
C LEU A 136 0.84 24.75 -1.86
N LEU A 137 1.39 25.10 -0.70
CA LEU A 137 0.63 25.19 0.55
C LEU A 137 0.13 26.60 0.86
N GLN A 138 0.28 27.54 -0.07
CA GLN A 138 -0.38 28.83 0.05
C GLN A 138 -1.92 28.66 0.10
N PRO A 139 -2.65 29.51 0.83
CA PRO A 139 -4.10 29.34 1.04
C PRO A 139 -4.92 29.22 -0.24
N ARG A 140 -4.47 29.85 -1.34
CA ARG A 140 -5.14 29.80 -2.64
C ARG A 140 -4.77 28.59 -3.51
N ALA A 141 -3.82 27.75 -3.08
CA ALA A 141 -3.36 26.58 -3.82
C ALA A 141 -4.02 25.29 -3.26
N LEU A 142 -3.23 24.28 -2.84
CA LEU A 142 -3.78 23.01 -2.34
C LEU A 142 -4.81 23.16 -1.21
N PRO A 143 -4.65 24.06 -0.21
CA PRO A 143 -5.67 24.21 0.83
C PRO A 143 -7.04 24.65 0.27
N SER A 144 -7.07 25.51 -0.76
CA SER A 144 -8.32 25.85 -1.45
C SER A 144 -8.92 24.66 -2.19
N ALA A 145 -8.10 23.90 -2.93
CA ALA A 145 -8.52 22.72 -3.66
C ALA A 145 -9.04 21.61 -2.72
N ALA A 146 -8.43 21.44 -1.54
CA ALA A 146 -8.88 20.51 -0.51
C ALA A 146 -10.23 20.88 0.13
N ASN A 147 -10.72 22.09 -0.13
CA ASN A 147 -12.05 22.58 0.27
C ASN A 147 -12.97 22.85 -0.92
N ASP A 148 -12.62 22.40 -2.11
CA ASP A 148 -13.44 22.53 -3.31
C ASP A 148 -14.82 21.90 -3.15
N SER A 149 -15.80 22.36 -3.91
CA SER A 149 -17.14 21.78 -3.95
C SER A 149 -17.14 20.37 -4.55
N SER A 150 -16.26 20.10 -5.51
CA SER A 150 -16.07 18.80 -6.12
C SER A 150 -15.30 17.85 -5.20
N ALA A 151 -15.92 16.74 -4.83
CA ALA A 151 -15.27 15.68 -4.05
C ALA A 151 -14.02 15.13 -4.73
N VAL A 152 -14.05 15.03 -6.07
CA VAL A 152 -12.91 14.55 -6.86
C VAL A 152 -11.71 15.46 -6.73
N VAL A 153 -11.91 16.78 -6.83
CA VAL A 153 -10.84 17.77 -6.65
C VAL A 153 -10.28 17.71 -5.25
N ARG A 154 -11.16 17.67 -4.23
CA ARG A 154 -10.74 17.57 -2.82
C ARG A 154 -9.86 16.37 -2.56
N LEU A 155 -10.30 15.16 -2.97
CA LEU A 155 -9.56 13.93 -2.74
C LEU A 155 -8.21 13.92 -3.45
N ARG A 156 -8.16 14.36 -4.70
CA ARG A 156 -6.91 14.45 -5.46
C ARG A 156 -5.95 15.49 -4.88
N ALA A 157 -6.45 16.62 -4.39
CA ALA A 157 -5.63 17.61 -3.68
C ALA A 157 -5.05 17.05 -2.37
N MET A 158 -5.84 16.29 -1.63
CA MET A 158 -5.39 15.62 -0.41
C MET A 158 -4.37 14.51 -0.70
N ASP A 159 -4.53 13.73 -1.79
CA ASP A 159 -3.53 12.77 -2.26
C ASP A 159 -2.19 13.45 -2.59
N VAL A 160 -2.23 14.58 -3.29
CA VAL A 160 -1.01 15.38 -3.57
C VAL A 160 -0.38 15.86 -2.27
N ALA A 161 -1.16 16.34 -1.30
CA ALA A 161 -0.67 16.77 0.00
C ALA A 161 -0.07 15.60 0.81
N ALA A 162 -0.70 14.41 0.77
CA ALA A 162 -0.19 13.20 1.39
C ALA A 162 1.19 12.81 0.84
N ARG A 163 1.32 12.77 -0.48
CA ARG A 163 2.59 12.50 -1.16
C ARG A 163 3.65 13.57 -0.90
N LEU A 164 3.24 14.83 -0.76
CA LEU A 164 4.17 15.91 -0.37
C LEU A 164 4.68 15.70 1.06
N ALA A 165 3.80 15.34 1.99
CA ALA A 165 4.16 15.04 3.37
C ALA A 165 5.09 13.84 3.49
N SER A 166 4.97 12.85 2.61
CA SER A 166 5.84 11.66 2.60
C SER A 166 7.26 11.90 2.09
N LYS A 167 7.50 13.01 1.35
CA LYS A 167 8.80 13.29 0.74
C LYS A 167 9.87 13.80 1.71
N SER A 168 9.49 14.59 2.70
CA SER A 168 10.43 15.23 3.61
C SER A 168 9.77 15.70 4.91
N GLU A 169 10.57 15.85 5.96
CA GLU A 169 10.11 16.41 7.23
C GLU A 169 9.62 17.86 7.09
N ALA A 170 10.30 18.67 6.30
CA ALA A 170 9.87 20.05 6.01
C ALA A 170 8.52 20.06 5.27
N GLY A 171 8.32 19.18 4.30
CA GLY A 171 7.03 19.02 3.60
C GLY A 171 5.92 18.61 4.56
N ARG A 172 6.18 17.69 5.49
CA ARG A 172 5.21 17.29 6.53
C ARG A 172 4.79 18.44 7.43
N ALA A 173 5.77 19.13 8.00
CA ALA A 173 5.51 20.25 8.89
C ALA A 173 4.69 21.35 8.18
N ALA A 174 5.02 21.63 6.93
CA ALA A 174 4.30 22.61 6.12
C ALA A 174 2.86 22.17 5.79
N VAL A 175 2.67 20.92 5.41
CA VAL A 175 1.33 20.33 5.15
C VAL A 175 0.46 20.36 6.41
N GLN A 176 1.01 20.01 7.56
CA GLN A 176 0.32 20.07 8.84
C GLN A 176 -0.08 21.51 9.19
N ALA A 177 0.84 22.46 9.06
CA ALA A 177 0.58 23.89 9.33
C ALA A 177 -0.48 24.48 8.39
N SER A 178 -0.62 23.96 7.17
CA SER A 178 -1.58 24.45 6.17
C SER A 178 -3.03 24.11 6.48
N GLY A 179 -3.29 23.10 7.35
CA GLY A 179 -4.64 22.62 7.65
C GLY A 179 -5.34 21.92 6.50
N VAL A 180 -4.64 21.51 5.45
CA VAL A 180 -5.19 20.89 4.23
C VAL A 180 -6.00 19.62 4.53
N PHE A 181 -5.67 18.89 5.61
CA PHE A 181 -6.35 17.66 6.00
C PHE A 181 -7.62 17.83 6.84
N HIS A 182 -7.99 19.05 7.28
CA HIS A 182 -9.24 19.24 8.01
C HIS A 182 -10.47 18.80 7.20
N GLY A 183 -10.42 18.97 5.87
CA GLY A 183 -11.45 18.48 4.96
C GLY A 183 -11.57 16.94 4.95
N LEU A 184 -10.46 16.22 5.14
CA LEU A 184 -10.39 14.77 5.16
C LEU A 184 -11.27 14.19 6.30
N ILE A 185 -11.11 14.72 7.52
CA ILE A 185 -11.86 14.26 8.69
C ILE A 185 -13.37 14.53 8.52
N ARG A 186 -13.71 15.69 7.95
CA ARG A 186 -15.09 16.01 7.60
C ARG A 186 -15.66 15.02 6.58
N ASP A 187 -14.92 14.70 5.53
CA ASP A 187 -15.36 13.79 4.48
C ASP A 187 -15.47 12.34 4.98
N ILE A 188 -14.54 11.87 5.83
CA ILE A 188 -14.65 10.58 6.53
C ILE A 188 -15.90 10.51 7.40
N SER A 189 -16.26 11.60 8.06
CA SER A 189 -17.42 11.67 8.95
C SER A 189 -18.75 11.86 8.22
N ASN A 190 -18.73 12.11 6.91
CA ASN A 190 -19.92 12.34 6.10
C ASN A 190 -20.54 11.01 5.66
N GLN A 191 -21.52 10.53 6.39
CA GLN A 191 -22.24 9.28 6.09
C GLN A 191 -23.15 9.37 4.84
N ASN A 192 -23.37 10.56 4.27
CA ASN A 192 -24.21 10.70 3.09
C ASN A 192 -23.51 10.27 1.78
N ASP A 193 -22.19 10.17 1.79
CA ASP A 193 -21.40 9.73 0.63
C ASP A 193 -20.29 8.74 1.07
N ALA A 194 -20.66 7.46 1.10
CA ALA A 194 -19.77 6.38 1.53
C ALA A 194 -18.53 6.25 0.62
N LEU A 195 -18.61 6.61 -0.67
CA LEU A 195 -17.46 6.53 -1.59
C LEU A 195 -16.44 7.61 -1.27
N VAL A 196 -16.89 8.82 -0.97
CA VAL A 196 -15.99 9.91 -0.54
C VAL A 196 -15.36 9.56 0.80
N ALA A 197 -16.13 9.02 1.75
CA ALA A 197 -15.60 8.60 3.04
C ALA A 197 -14.55 7.49 2.90
N LEU A 198 -14.79 6.47 2.05
CA LEU A 198 -13.84 5.40 1.76
C LEU A 198 -12.55 5.93 1.12
N ALA A 199 -12.68 6.76 0.08
CA ALA A 199 -11.51 7.35 -0.57
C ALA A 199 -10.71 8.26 0.38
N SER A 200 -11.38 8.96 1.28
CA SER A 200 -10.72 9.75 2.34
C SER A 200 -9.98 8.85 3.35
N CYS A 201 -10.51 7.67 3.66
CA CYS A 201 -9.81 6.67 4.47
C CYS A 201 -8.53 6.15 3.78
N GLU A 202 -8.57 5.93 2.46
CA GLU A 202 -7.37 5.48 1.72
C GLU A 202 -6.27 6.56 1.71
N VAL A 203 -6.63 7.84 1.51
CA VAL A 203 -5.67 8.96 1.62
C VAL A 203 -5.05 9.02 3.03
N LEU A 204 -5.86 8.81 4.08
CA LEU A 204 -5.35 8.75 5.45
C LEU A 204 -4.44 7.53 5.66
N ALA A 205 -4.75 6.38 5.02
CA ALA A 205 -3.93 5.19 5.08
C ALA A 205 -2.54 5.41 4.46
N GLU A 206 -2.46 6.08 3.30
CA GLU A 206 -1.18 6.43 2.66
C GLU A 206 -0.31 7.32 3.56
N LEU A 207 -0.94 8.28 4.27
CA LEU A 207 -0.25 9.13 5.23
C LEU A 207 0.38 8.34 6.38
N VAL A 208 -0.30 7.30 6.84
CA VAL A 208 0.15 6.47 7.97
C VAL A 208 1.24 5.47 7.55
N GLU A 209 1.17 4.94 6.33
CA GLU A 209 2.17 4.00 5.80
C GLU A 209 3.57 4.63 5.64
N SER A 210 3.64 5.93 5.47
CA SER A 210 4.90 6.66 5.45
C SER A 210 5.44 6.83 6.88
N GLN A 211 6.14 5.82 7.40
CA GLN A 211 6.59 5.71 8.80
C GLN A 211 7.39 6.89 9.36
N GLU A 212 8.09 7.60 8.49
CA GLU A 212 8.78 8.84 8.90
C GLU A 212 7.80 9.95 9.29
N THR A 213 6.51 9.78 9.03
CA THR A 213 5.47 10.80 9.11
C THR A 213 4.64 10.75 10.39
N ALA A 214 4.67 9.66 11.15
CA ALA A 214 3.77 9.46 12.30
C ALA A 214 3.80 10.61 13.34
N ALA A 215 4.98 11.14 13.62
CA ALA A 215 5.11 12.28 14.53
C ALA A 215 4.55 13.60 13.95
N GLY A 216 4.74 13.84 12.64
CA GLY A 216 4.26 15.03 11.95
C GLY A 216 2.76 15.05 11.70
N ILE A 217 2.11 13.86 11.67
CA ILE A 217 0.66 13.72 11.42
C ILE A 217 -0.12 13.47 12.71
N ALA A 218 0.54 13.40 13.86
CA ALA A 218 -0.09 13.08 15.14
C ALA A 218 -1.33 13.95 15.43
N ALA A 219 -1.34 15.21 15.03
CA ALA A 219 -2.49 16.09 15.19
C ALA A 219 -3.69 15.63 14.33
N VAL A 220 -3.46 15.35 13.03
CA VAL A 220 -4.51 14.85 12.12
C VAL A 220 -5.02 13.50 12.59
N LEU A 221 -4.12 12.60 12.98
CA LEU A 221 -4.48 11.29 13.51
C LEU A 221 -5.33 11.40 14.78
N SER A 222 -4.98 12.29 15.71
CA SER A 222 -5.74 12.48 16.96
C SER A 222 -7.15 12.97 16.71
N GLU A 223 -7.38 13.76 15.68
CA GLU A 223 -8.73 14.22 15.28
C GLU A 223 -9.52 13.16 14.52
N ALA A 224 -8.85 12.36 13.67
CA ALA A 224 -9.50 11.32 12.89
C ALA A 224 -9.95 10.11 13.73
N LEU A 225 -9.22 9.78 14.78
CA LEU A 225 -9.48 8.59 15.61
C LEU A 225 -10.87 8.52 16.21
N PRO A 226 -11.41 9.57 16.88
CA PRO A 226 -12.76 9.53 17.41
C PRO A 226 -13.82 9.38 16.32
N ALA A 227 -13.58 9.96 15.13
CA ALA A 227 -14.50 9.85 13.99
C ALA A 227 -14.50 8.41 13.44
N LEU A 228 -13.33 7.81 13.21
CA LEU A 228 -13.19 6.42 12.76
C LEU A 228 -13.80 5.43 13.76
N ALA A 229 -13.49 5.58 15.06
CA ALA A 229 -14.02 4.70 16.11
C ALA A 229 -15.55 4.80 16.23
N ARG A 230 -16.13 5.98 16.02
CA ARG A 230 -17.59 6.18 16.00
C ARG A 230 -18.22 5.46 14.81
N LEU A 231 -17.67 5.63 13.60
CA LEU A 231 -18.17 4.95 12.41
C LEU A 231 -18.15 3.43 12.55
N VAL A 232 -17.10 2.86 13.15
CA VAL A 232 -17.02 1.42 13.41
C VAL A 232 -18.10 0.93 14.37
N ARG A 233 -18.48 1.73 15.39
CA ARG A 233 -19.50 1.35 16.38
C ARG A 233 -20.93 1.63 15.93
N ASP A 234 -21.11 2.46 14.94
CA ASP A 234 -22.44 2.86 14.46
C ASP A 234 -23.01 1.83 13.48
N ASP A 235 -24.04 1.10 13.93
CA ASP A 235 -24.69 0.07 13.11
C ASP A 235 -25.46 0.62 11.91
N SER A 236 -25.73 1.93 11.87
CA SER A 236 -26.32 2.61 10.71
C SER A 236 -25.29 2.86 9.59
N THR A 237 -23.99 2.82 9.91
CA THR A 237 -22.92 2.98 8.94
C THR A 237 -22.79 1.72 8.07
N GLU A 238 -22.57 1.91 6.77
CA GLU A 238 -22.36 0.84 5.81
C GLU A 238 -21.23 -0.11 6.26
N THR A 239 -21.49 -1.42 6.18
CA THR A 239 -20.56 -2.45 6.67
C THR A 239 -19.16 -2.32 6.05
N LEU A 240 -19.08 -2.06 4.74
CA LEU A 240 -17.79 -1.90 4.06
C LEU A 240 -16.99 -0.72 4.60
N LEU A 241 -17.64 0.42 4.86
CA LEU A 241 -16.98 1.58 5.46
C LEU A 241 -16.51 1.27 6.89
N ARG A 242 -17.31 0.58 7.69
CA ARG A 242 -16.93 0.12 9.04
C ARG A 242 -15.69 -0.77 9.00
N GLN A 243 -15.65 -1.73 8.07
CA GLN A 243 -14.50 -2.62 7.87
C GLN A 243 -13.24 -1.84 7.51
N ARG A 244 -13.32 -0.91 6.57
CA ARG A 244 -12.18 -0.07 6.14
C ARG A 244 -11.67 0.84 7.26
N CYS A 245 -12.59 1.48 8.00
CA CYS A 245 -12.23 2.28 9.17
C CYS A 245 -11.50 1.45 10.24
N LEU A 246 -11.94 0.22 10.47
CA LEU A 246 -11.31 -0.67 11.45
C LEU A 246 -9.90 -1.09 11.03
N ILE A 247 -9.70 -1.46 9.76
CA ILE A 247 -8.38 -1.81 9.21
C ILE A 247 -7.44 -0.59 9.28
N LEU A 248 -7.95 0.59 8.92
CA LEU A 248 -7.18 1.84 9.01
C LEU A 248 -6.75 2.14 10.44
N LEU A 249 -7.65 1.95 11.42
CA LEU A 249 -7.31 2.10 12.85
C LEU A 249 -6.20 1.14 13.28
N GLY A 250 -6.16 -0.09 12.77
CA GLY A 250 -5.07 -1.04 12.99
C GLY A 250 -3.73 -0.54 12.46
N ARG A 251 -3.71 0.01 11.24
CA ARG A 251 -2.51 0.63 10.65
C ARG A 251 -2.05 1.85 11.44
N ILE A 252 -2.97 2.73 11.83
CA ILE A 252 -2.65 3.90 12.67
C ILE A 252 -2.05 3.44 14.01
N ALA A 253 -2.64 2.44 14.64
CA ALA A 253 -2.19 1.91 15.92
C ALA A 253 -0.79 1.26 15.82
N SER A 254 -0.44 0.68 14.68
CA SER A 254 0.91 0.16 14.40
C SER A 254 2.00 1.24 14.47
N SER A 255 1.66 2.48 14.07
CA SER A 255 2.60 3.61 14.00
C SER A 255 2.51 4.55 15.20
N ALA A 256 1.39 4.58 15.92
CA ALA A 256 1.08 5.56 16.98
C ALA A 256 0.69 4.87 18.30
N GLN A 257 1.64 4.79 19.25
CA GLN A 257 1.47 4.08 20.53
C GLN A 257 0.25 4.54 21.35
N GLY A 258 -0.07 5.84 21.35
CA GLY A 258 -1.20 6.38 22.12
C GLY A 258 -2.59 5.88 21.69
N VAL A 259 -2.68 5.21 20.53
CA VAL A 259 -3.93 4.73 19.93
C VAL A 259 -4.21 3.27 20.25
N VAL A 260 -3.17 2.51 20.60
CA VAL A 260 -3.21 1.04 20.71
C VAL A 260 -4.32 0.57 21.65
N ALA A 261 -4.44 1.16 22.85
CA ALA A 261 -5.43 0.73 23.83
C ALA A 261 -6.87 0.87 23.31
N VAL A 262 -7.19 2.00 22.67
CA VAL A 262 -8.52 2.25 22.08
C VAL A 262 -8.81 1.26 20.94
N PHE A 263 -7.80 0.96 20.15
CA PHE A 263 -7.92 -0.01 19.06
C PHE A 263 -8.16 -1.44 19.58
N LEU A 264 -7.41 -1.90 20.60
CA LEU A 264 -7.54 -3.24 21.16
C LEU A 264 -8.96 -3.50 21.69
N ASP A 265 -9.54 -2.53 22.39
CA ASP A 265 -10.92 -2.62 22.88
C ASP A 265 -11.94 -2.67 21.74
N LEU A 266 -11.73 -1.86 20.70
CA LEU A 266 -12.62 -1.82 19.54
C LEU A 266 -12.54 -3.12 18.71
N ALA A 267 -11.33 -3.64 18.48
CA ALA A 267 -11.13 -4.89 17.77
C ALA A 267 -11.81 -6.06 18.49
N LEU A 268 -11.63 -6.16 19.81
CA LEU A 268 -12.29 -7.18 20.62
C LEU A 268 -13.82 -7.07 20.58
N TYR A 269 -14.35 -5.85 20.63
CA TYR A 269 -15.78 -5.59 20.48
C TYR A 269 -16.29 -6.09 19.13
N CYS A 270 -15.62 -5.76 18.03
CA CYS A 270 -16.01 -6.20 16.69
C CYS A 270 -15.93 -7.71 16.51
N MET A 271 -14.93 -8.37 17.10
CA MET A 271 -14.81 -9.84 17.06
C MET A 271 -15.95 -10.54 17.81
N SER A 272 -16.44 -9.96 18.91
CA SER A 272 -17.39 -10.62 19.80
C SER A 272 -18.85 -10.31 19.46
N GLN A 273 -19.16 -9.15 18.88
CA GLN A 273 -20.54 -8.67 18.74
C GLN A 273 -21.03 -8.60 17.29
N HIS A 274 -20.13 -8.51 16.30
CA HIS A 274 -20.53 -8.23 14.93
C HIS A 274 -19.96 -9.25 13.94
N MET A 275 -20.79 -10.21 13.52
CA MET A 275 -20.41 -11.26 12.56
C MET A 275 -19.81 -10.69 11.26
N GLY A 276 -20.34 -9.57 10.73
CA GLY A 276 -19.85 -8.94 9.49
C GLY A 276 -18.52 -8.20 9.63
N LEU A 277 -18.00 -7.98 10.87
CA LEU A 277 -16.76 -7.27 11.11
C LEU A 277 -15.62 -8.18 11.61
N GLN A 278 -15.88 -9.47 11.83
CA GLN A 278 -14.88 -10.39 12.40
C GLN A 278 -13.63 -10.50 11.52
N GLU A 279 -13.79 -10.67 10.22
CA GLU A 279 -12.68 -10.74 9.27
C GLU A 279 -11.86 -9.45 9.29
N ALA A 280 -12.53 -8.29 9.18
CA ALA A 280 -11.87 -6.99 9.20
C ALA A 280 -11.15 -6.72 10.54
N ALA A 281 -11.73 -7.18 11.67
CA ALA A 281 -11.09 -7.07 12.98
C ALA A 281 -9.81 -7.93 13.06
N MET A 282 -9.82 -9.13 12.48
CA MET A 282 -8.62 -9.96 12.36
C MET A 282 -7.57 -9.30 11.46
N GLN A 283 -7.96 -8.80 10.29
CA GLN A 283 -7.05 -8.08 9.38
C GLN A 283 -6.44 -6.83 10.07
N ALA A 284 -7.25 -6.07 10.78
CA ALA A 284 -6.81 -4.89 11.51
C ALA A 284 -5.79 -5.23 12.62
N CYS A 285 -6.00 -6.34 13.34
CA CYS A 285 -5.00 -6.86 14.28
C CYS A 285 -3.72 -7.31 13.57
N GLY A 286 -3.82 -7.82 12.35
CA GLY A 286 -2.66 -8.12 11.49
C GLY A 286 -1.86 -6.85 11.18
N CYS A 287 -2.54 -5.77 10.74
CA CYS A 287 -1.90 -4.48 10.49
C CYS A 287 -1.23 -3.90 11.76
N LEU A 288 -1.91 -3.94 12.92
CA LEU A 288 -1.28 -3.56 14.20
C LEU A 288 0.02 -4.32 14.44
N SER A 289 0.00 -5.64 14.15
CA SER A 289 1.11 -6.56 14.45
C SER A 289 2.28 -6.49 13.46
N GLU A 290 2.22 -5.68 12.43
CA GLU A 290 3.35 -5.42 11.52
C GLU A 290 4.52 -4.77 12.28
N SER A 291 4.23 -3.89 13.26
CA SER A 291 5.23 -3.38 14.17
C SER A 291 5.47 -4.32 15.36
N MET A 292 6.71 -4.33 15.90
CA MET A 292 7.06 -5.11 17.08
C MET A 292 6.21 -4.71 18.27
N HIS A 293 6.11 -3.41 18.53
CA HIS A 293 5.32 -2.88 19.64
C HIS A 293 3.83 -3.23 19.53
N GLY A 294 3.25 -3.14 18.33
CA GLY A 294 1.87 -3.52 18.09
C GLY A 294 1.61 -5.00 18.30
N ALA A 295 2.53 -5.86 17.85
CA ALA A 295 2.46 -7.30 18.08
C ALA A 295 2.51 -7.64 19.57
N GLU A 296 3.48 -7.08 20.31
CA GLU A 296 3.58 -7.26 21.77
C GLU A 296 2.32 -6.77 22.48
N SER A 297 1.82 -5.58 22.12
CA SER A 297 0.60 -5.02 22.71
C SER A 297 -0.62 -5.91 22.48
N MET A 298 -0.76 -6.52 21.30
CA MET A 298 -1.84 -7.47 21.01
C MET A 298 -1.69 -8.75 21.83
N LEU A 299 -0.48 -9.30 21.92
CA LEU A 299 -0.21 -10.53 22.67
C LEU A 299 -0.39 -10.34 24.17
N LEU A 300 0.00 -9.18 24.71
CA LEU A 300 -0.18 -8.81 26.12
C LEU A 300 -1.62 -8.42 26.47
N ALA A 301 -2.54 -8.39 25.49
CA ALA A 301 -3.98 -8.25 25.72
C ALA A 301 -4.66 -9.64 25.75
N PRO A 302 -4.80 -10.35 26.90
CA PRO A 302 -5.08 -11.77 26.94
C PRO A 302 -6.39 -12.18 26.24
N ARG A 303 -7.44 -11.34 26.35
CA ARG A 303 -8.74 -11.60 25.71
C ARG A 303 -8.63 -11.53 24.19
N LEU A 304 -7.84 -10.60 23.65
CA LEU A 304 -7.66 -10.43 22.22
C LEU A 304 -6.72 -11.52 21.67
N ALA A 305 -5.61 -11.80 22.34
CA ALA A 305 -4.69 -12.87 21.99
C ALA A 305 -5.41 -14.24 21.94
N SER A 306 -6.24 -14.55 22.96
CA SER A 306 -7.05 -15.76 22.97
C SER A 306 -8.06 -15.78 21.82
N ALA A 307 -8.75 -14.68 21.52
CA ALA A 307 -9.72 -14.62 20.43
C ALA A 307 -9.07 -14.86 19.05
N VAL A 308 -7.90 -14.27 18.80
CA VAL A 308 -7.12 -14.50 17.57
C VAL A 308 -6.63 -15.93 17.48
N CYS A 309 -6.04 -16.48 18.55
CA CYS A 309 -5.56 -17.86 18.57
C CYS A 309 -6.71 -18.88 18.41
N GLU A 310 -7.84 -18.65 19.05
CA GLU A 310 -9.02 -19.51 18.91
C GLU A 310 -9.58 -19.47 17.48
N ALA A 311 -9.69 -18.30 16.88
CA ALA A 311 -10.14 -18.18 15.50
C ALA A 311 -9.17 -18.86 14.52
N ALA A 312 -7.85 -18.68 14.72
CA ALA A 312 -6.82 -19.26 13.86
C ALA A 312 -6.68 -20.77 13.99
N LEU A 313 -6.85 -21.34 15.20
CA LEU A 313 -6.45 -22.71 15.50
C LEU A 313 -7.62 -23.68 15.78
N ARG A 314 -8.79 -23.22 16.26
CA ARG A 314 -9.88 -24.13 16.67
C ARG A 314 -10.71 -24.69 15.53
N ARG A 315 -10.83 -24.00 14.41
CA ARG A 315 -11.72 -24.39 13.31
C ARG A 315 -10.94 -24.53 12.00
N PRO A 316 -10.63 -25.75 11.55
CA PRO A 316 -10.09 -25.92 10.21
C PRO A 316 -11.18 -25.53 9.19
N GLY A 317 -10.98 -24.43 8.50
CA GLY A 317 -11.92 -23.90 7.49
C GLY A 317 -11.18 -23.11 6.42
N SER A 318 -11.86 -22.90 5.29
CA SER A 318 -11.49 -21.89 4.29
C SER A 318 -12.32 -20.61 4.46
N ASP A 319 -12.91 -20.42 5.62
CA ASP A 319 -13.64 -19.20 5.99
C ASP A 319 -12.65 -18.03 6.01
N ALA A 320 -13.03 -16.92 5.41
CA ALA A 320 -12.19 -15.73 5.30
C ALA A 320 -11.71 -15.22 6.67
N ALA A 321 -12.56 -15.29 7.69
CA ALA A 321 -12.19 -14.90 9.05
C ALA A 321 -11.11 -15.82 9.67
N VAL A 322 -11.18 -17.12 9.40
CA VAL A 322 -10.15 -18.10 9.86
C VAL A 322 -8.83 -17.83 9.16
N LEU A 323 -8.84 -17.61 7.84
CA LEU A 323 -7.63 -17.29 7.08
C LEU A 323 -7.02 -15.97 7.56
N ALA A 324 -7.84 -14.95 7.76
CA ALA A 324 -7.40 -13.67 8.31
C ALA A 324 -6.77 -13.84 9.71
N ALA A 325 -7.38 -14.64 10.59
CA ALA A 325 -6.83 -14.92 11.92
C ALA A 325 -5.48 -15.68 11.86
N MET A 326 -5.34 -16.65 10.96
CA MET A 326 -4.07 -17.36 10.76
C MET A 326 -2.97 -16.43 10.26
N HIS A 327 -3.28 -15.57 9.29
CA HIS A 327 -2.33 -14.57 8.79
C HIS A 327 -1.97 -13.54 9.86
N THR A 328 -2.94 -13.10 10.65
CA THR A 328 -2.73 -12.19 11.78
C THR A 328 -1.81 -12.80 12.83
N LEU A 329 -2.10 -14.04 13.24
CA LEU A 329 -1.26 -14.74 14.22
C LEU A 329 0.16 -14.98 13.68
N ALA A 330 0.30 -15.29 12.38
CA ALA A 330 1.61 -15.42 11.74
C ALA A 330 2.38 -14.09 11.74
N THR A 331 1.75 -12.97 11.37
CA THR A 331 2.36 -11.64 11.41
C THR A 331 2.74 -11.26 12.84
N ALA A 332 1.82 -11.44 13.80
CA ALA A 332 2.08 -11.21 15.22
C ALA A 332 3.26 -12.04 15.74
N ALA A 333 3.35 -13.31 15.32
CA ALA A 333 4.48 -14.18 15.67
C ALA A 333 5.78 -13.86 14.89
N GLY A 334 5.78 -12.92 13.96
CA GLY A 334 6.96 -12.43 13.24
C GLY A 334 7.28 -13.15 11.94
N ALA A 335 6.27 -13.59 11.16
CA ALA A 335 6.46 -14.28 9.87
C ALA A 335 7.30 -13.49 8.87
N GLU A 336 7.18 -12.17 8.86
CA GLU A 336 7.84 -11.28 7.91
C GLU A 336 9.09 -10.59 8.48
N ARG A 337 9.40 -10.84 9.74
CA ARG A 337 10.60 -10.29 10.38
C ARG A 337 11.84 -11.10 9.97
N PRO A 338 12.99 -10.42 9.81
CA PRO A 338 14.26 -11.11 9.54
C PRO A 338 14.51 -12.24 10.54
N VAL A 339 15.17 -13.30 10.08
CA VAL A 339 15.46 -14.47 10.93
C VAL A 339 16.31 -14.09 12.16
N ASP A 340 17.15 -13.07 12.00
CA ASP A 340 18.03 -12.55 13.04
C ASP A 340 17.37 -11.48 13.93
N ALA A 341 16.10 -11.10 13.64
CA ALA A 341 15.38 -10.16 14.48
C ALA A 341 15.16 -10.75 15.88
N GLU A 342 15.33 -9.90 16.89
CA GLU A 342 15.03 -10.26 18.26
C GLU A 342 13.59 -10.77 18.37
N LEU A 343 13.41 -11.82 19.15
CA LEU A 343 12.09 -12.28 19.55
C LEU A 343 11.50 -11.27 20.54
N PHE A 344 10.24 -11.46 20.89
CA PHE A 344 9.55 -10.59 21.85
C PHE A 344 10.20 -10.59 23.24
N SER A 345 9.73 -9.68 24.09
CA SER A 345 9.96 -9.77 25.52
C SER A 345 9.52 -11.14 26.07
N ASP A 346 10.16 -11.62 27.14
CA ASP A 346 9.80 -12.90 27.78
C ASP A 346 8.34 -12.97 28.19
N GLU A 347 7.72 -11.83 28.48
CA GLU A 347 6.30 -11.77 28.83
C GLU A 347 5.41 -11.99 27.60
N ALA A 348 5.71 -11.35 26.47
CA ALA A 348 4.95 -11.53 25.23
C ALA A 348 5.15 -12.93 24.64
N GLU A 349 6.35 -13.52 24.74
CA GLU A 349 6.62 -14.90 24.33
C GLU A 349 5.79 -15.91 25.16
N ARG A 350 5.73 -15.71 26.48
CA ARG A 350 4.87 -16.54 27.34
C ARG A 350 3.40 -16.36 27.02
N ALA A 351 2.95 -15.13 26.81
CA ALA A 351 1.57 -14.85 26.44
C ALA A 351 1.17 -15.53 25.12
N LEU A 352 2.04 -15.51 24.11
CA LEU A 352 1.84 -16.23 22.84
C LEU A 352 1.76 -17.73 23.03
N GLU A 353 2.68 -18.32 23.78
CA GLU A 353 2.69 -19.77 24.08
C GLU A 353 1.41 -20.18 24.82
N ASP A 354 1.02 -19.44 25.85
CA ASP A 354 -0.16 -19.70 26.66
C ASP A 354 -1.47 -19.58 25.84
N ALA A 355 -1.60 -18.53 25.02
CA ALA A 355 -2.76 -18.34 24.16
C ALA A 355 -2.89 -19.48 23.12
N CYS A 356 -1.78 -19.90 22.50
CA CYS A 356 -1.78 -21.01 21.56
C CYS A 356 -2.16 -22.35 22.24
N ARG A 357 -1.61 -22.62 23.43
CA ARG A 357 -1.91 -23.84 24.20
C ARG A 357 -3.36 -23.89 24.70
N GLN A 358 -3.92 -22.77 25.10
CA GLN A 358 -5.32 -22.67 25.54
C GLN A 358 -6.30 -22.87 24.37
N ALA A 359 -5.94 -22.40 23.17
CA ALA A 359 -6.78 -22.56 22.00
C ALA A 359 -6.94 -24.03 21.60
N THR A 360 -5.84 -24.76 21.40
CA THR A 360 -5.83 -26.18 21.04
C THR A 360 -4.40 -26.74 20.98
N ASN A 361 -4.26 -28.03 20.60
CA ASN A 361 -2.97 -28.58 20.20
C ASN A 361 -2.55 -28.01 18.83
N LEU A 362 -1.48 -27.24 18.81
CA LEU A 362 -0.98 -26.54 17.62
C LEU A 362 -0.74 -27.48 16.43
N ALA A 363 -0.04 -28.60 16.65
CA ALA A 363 0.28 -29.55 15.58
C ALA A 363 -0.96 -30.19 14.96
N THR A 364 -1.94 -30.57 15.80
CA THR A 364 -3.21 -31.14 15.34
C THR A 364 -4.00 -30.13 14.51
N SER A 365 -4.05 -28.88 14.94
CA SER A 365 -4.73 -27.81 14.21
C SER A 365 -4.08 -27.55 12.84
N LEU A 366 -2.77 -27.35 12.81
CA LEU A 366 -2.04 -27.13 11.57
C LEU A 366 -2.18 -28.31 10.60
N TRP A 367 -2.13 -29.55 11.12
CA TRP A 367 -2.35 -30.73 10.31
C TRP A 367 -3.75 -30.78 9.68
N ALA A 368 -4.78 -30.37 10.43
CA ALA A 368 -6.15 -30.34 9.92
C ALA A 368 -6.32 -29.37 8.72
N HIS A 369 -5.52 -28.29 8.63
CA HIS A 369 -5.48 -27.41 7.45
C HIS A 369 -4.69 -28.03 6.29
N LEU A 370 -3.54 -28.65 6.58
CA LEU A 370 -2.62 -29.16 5.56
C LEU A 370 -3.10 -30.42 4.88
N GLN A 371 -3.87 -31.32 5.57
CA GLN A 371 -4.41 -32.54 4.98
C GLN A 371 -5.52 -32.29 3.94
N ARG A 372 -6.09 -31.08 3.86
CA ARG A 372 -7.10 -30.71 2.88
C ARG A 372 -6.47 -30.52 1.52
N GLN A 373 -6.81 -31.37 0.56
CA GLN A 373 -6.26 -31.32 -0.80
C GLN A 373 -7.21 -30.62 -1.77
N GLY A 374 -6.65 -30.18 -2.90
CA GLY A 374 -7.35 -29.46 -3.95
C GLY A 374 -7.10 -27.95 -3.96
N ASP A 375 -7.35 -27.33 -5.10
CA ASP A 375 -7.05 -25.91 -5.33
C ASP A 375 -7.87 -24.97 -4.43
N ALA A 376 -9.08 -25.35 -4.08
CA ALA A 376 -9.93 -24.59 -3.15
C ALA A 376 -9.33 -24.40 -1.74
N PHE A 377 -8.32 -25.21 -1.37
CA PHE A 377 -7.71 -25.16 -0.04
C PHE A 377 -6.26 -24.68 -0.05
N VAL A 378 -5.73 -24.23 -1.19
CA VAL A 378 -4.33 -23.78 -1.31
C VAL A 378 -4.03 -22.63 -0.36
N GLU A 379 -4.90 -21.62 -0.26
CA GLU A 379 -4.70 -20.47 0.63
C GLU A 379 -4.68 -20.90 2.12
N GLY A 380 -5.52 -21.86 2.51
CA GLY A 380 -5.49 -22.44 3.86
C GLY A 380 -4.17 -23.15 4.18
N ARG A 381 -3.62 -23.90 3.21
CA ARG A 381 -2.31 -24.54 3.37
C ARG A 381 -1.18 -23.50 3.45
N ILE A 382 -1.22 -22.49 2.60
CA ILE A 382 -0.24 -21.38 2.65
C ILE A 382 -0.29 -20.67 3.99
N ALA A 383 -1.49 -20.36 4.50
CA ALA A 383 -1.67 -19.73 5.81
C ALA A 383 -1.10 -20.61 6.94
N ALA A 384 -1.33 -21.93 6.88
CA ALA A 384 -0.79 -22.89 7.87
C ALA A 384 0.75 -22.94 7.82
N TYR A 385 1.36 -23.01 6.63
CA TYR A 385 2.82 -22.97 6.50
C TYR A 385 3.41 -21.63 6.93
N ARG A 386 2.77 -20.50 6.58
CA ARG A 386 3.19 -19.19 7.02
C ARG A 386 3.14 -19.06 8.55
N LEU A 387 2.09 -19.53 9.18
CA LEU A 387 1.98 -19.57 10.64
C LEU A 387 3.05 -20.50 11.26
N MET A 388 3.29 -21.66 10.65
CA MET A 388 4.32 -22.58 11.08
C MET A 388 5.73 -21.98 10.91
N SER A 389 5.98 -21.20 9.85
CA SER A 389 7.28 -20.53 9.67
C SER A 389 7.53 -19.46 10.73
N ALA A 390 6.50 -18.80 11.21
CA ALA A 390 6.61 -17.85 12.30
C ALA A 390 6.82 -18.53 13.66
N LEU A 391 5.94 -19.46 14.02
CA LEU A 391 5.97 -20.14 15.31
C LEU A 391 7.12 -21.15 15.44
N GLY A 392 7.51 -21.82 14.36
CA GLY A 392 8.53 -22.87 14.33
C GLY A 392 9.93 -22.42 14.78
N ARG A 393 10.21 -21.14 14.82
CA ARG A 393 11.45 -20.55 15.38
C ARG A 393 11.51 -20.70 16.90
N ARG A 394 10.37 -20.97 17.56
CA ARG A 394 10.23 -21.17 19.00
C ARG A 394 10.37 -22.61 19.38
N ARG A 395 11.19 -22.88 20.38
CA ARG A 395 11.46 -24.27 20.84
C ARG A 395 10.19 -25.06 21.16
N TRP A 396 9.24 -24.45 21.89
CA TRP A 396 7.99 -25.11 22.28
C TRP A 396 7.13 -25.48 21.09
N ALA A 397 7.02 -24.59 20.08
CA ALA A 397 6.21 -24.84 18.87
C ALA A 397 6.89 -25.88 17.96
N ALA A 398 8.19 -25.77 17.74
CA ALA A 398 8.96 -26.75 16.96
C ALA A 398 8.86 -28.15 17.56
N ALA A 399 9.01 -28.28 18.88
CA ALA A 399 8.85 -29.57 19.58
C ALA A 399 7.42 -30.12 19.42
N ASN A 400 6.39 -29.27 19.57
CA ASN A 400 4.99 -29.70 19.41
C ASN A 400 4.71 -30.17 17.97
N VAL A 401 5.11 -29.43 16.94
CA VAL A 401 4.94 -29.78 15.53
C VAL A 401 5.68 -31.07 15.19
N CYS A 402 6.91 -31.22 15.62
CA CYS A 402 7.73 -32.43 15.33
C CYS A 402 7.29 -33.68 16.11
N SER A 403 6.55 -33.55 17.20
CA SER A 403 5.97 -34.69 17.91
C SER A 403 4.78 -35.31 17.18
N HIS A 404 4.17 -34.61 16.22
CA HIS A 404 3.04 -35.09 15.44
C HIS A 404 3.51 -35.82 14.17
N ALA A 405 3.51 -37.15 14.20
CA ALA A 405 4.13 -38.01 13.19
C ALA A 405 3.64 -37.76 11.74
N ALA A 406 2.32 -37.59 11.55
CA ALA A 406 1.75 -37.35 10.22
C ALA A 406 2.13 -35.96 9.69
N LEU A 407 2.12 -34.92 10.52
CA LEU A 407 2.55 -33.56 10.15
C LEU A 407 4.03 -33.55 9.80
N LEU A 408 4.87 -34.18 10.62
CA LEU A 408 6.31 -34.26 10.34
C LEU A 408 6.59 -35.00 9.02
N ALA A 409 5.89 -36.11 8.76
CA ALA A 409 6.02 -36.87 7.52
C ALA A 409 5.65 -35.99 6.30
N HIS A 410 4.57 -35.23 6.41
CA HIS A 410 4.14 -34.26 5.38
C HIS A 410 5.17 -33.14 5.17
N MET A 411 5.72 -32.54 6.22
CA MET A 411 6.76 -31.53 6.14
C MET A 411 8.04 -32.04 5.47
N CYS A 412 8.35 -33.33 5.64
CA CYS A 412 9.48 -33.97 4.97
C CYS A 412 9.19 -34.44 3.53
N GLY A 413 7.94 -34.31 3.06
CA GLY A 413 7.53 -34.65 1.71
C GLY A 413 7.62 -33.49 0.72
N SER A 414 6.97 -33.63 -0.44
CA SER A 414 6.80 -32.59 -1.45
C SER A 414 5.40 -31.99 -1.39
N GLU A 415 5.28 -30.69 -1.72
CA GLU A 415 4.00 -30.01 -1.80
C GLU A 415 3.66 -29.67 -3.25
N SER A 416 2.37 -29.73 -3.59
CA SER A 416 1.86 -29.32 -4.89
C SER A 416 1.79 -27.80 -5.00
N GLY A 417 2.26 -27.24 -6.13
CA GLY A 417 2.25 -25.82 -6.38
C GLY A 417 3.45 -25.06 -5.80
N HIS A 418 3.97 -24.14 -6.61
CA HIS A 418 5.20 -23.40 -6.29
C HIS A 418 5.06 -22.56 -5.01
N ARG A 419 3.97 -21.78 -4.88
CA ARG A 419 3.73 -20.90 -3.71
C ARG A 419 3.65 -21.69 -2.40
N ALA A 420 2.85 -22.77 -2.36
CA ALA A 420 2.69 -23.56 -1.16
C ALA A 420 4.02 -24.25 -0.76
N ASN A 421 4.78 -24.77 -1.75
CA ASN A 421 6.09 -25.37 -1.49
C ASN A 421 7.12 -24.37 -0.97
N THR A 422 7.12 -23.13 -1.45
CA THR A 422 8.00 -22.05 -0.93
C THR A 422 7.73 -21.82 0.56
N TRP A 423 6.48 -21.72 0.95
CA TRP A 423 6.11 -21.56 2.36
C TRP A 423 6.39 -22.80 3.20
N ARG A 424 6.22 -24.02 2.62
CA ARG A 424 6.63 -25.28 3.29
C ARG A 424 8.13 -25.27 3.60
N ILE A 425 8.98 -24.89 2.63
CA ILE A 425 10.43 -24.79 2.84
C ILE A 425 10.76 -23.77 3.93
N ALA A 426 10.12 -22.62 3.93
CA ALA A 426 10.30 -21.60 4.98
C ALA A 426 9.91 -22.15 6.36
N ALA A 427 8.79 -22.87 6.45
CA ALA A 427 8.35 -23.51 7.68
C ALA A 427 9.34 -24.59 8.16
N VAL A 428 9.87 -25.42 7.26
CA VAL A 428 10.90 -26.42 7.61
C VAL A 428 12.15 -25.73 8.13
N GLY A 429 12.61 -24.65 7.49
CA GLY A 429 13.76 -23.85 7.96
C GLY A 429 13.55 -23.29 9.37
N ALA A 430 12.34 -22.81 9.66
CA ALA A 430 11.97 -22.32 10.99
C ALA A 430 12.00 -23.44 12.05
N LEU A 431 11.47 -24.63 11.73
CA LEU A 431 11.54 -25.79 12.63
C LEU A 431 12.98 -26.20 12.92
N ILE A 432 13.86 -26.20 11.92
CA ILE A 432 15.29 -26.47 12.09
C ILE A 432 15.89 -25.46 13.08
N SER A 433 15.58 -24.17 12.92
CA SER A 433 16.06 -23.12 13.82
C SER A 433 15.59 -23.33 15.27
N GLY A 434 14.30 -23.61 15.47
CA GLY A 434 13.72 -23.84 16.79
C GLY A 434 14.24 -25.11 17.50
N LEU A 435 14.66 -26.14 16.73
CA LEU A 435 15.18 -27.39 17.24
C LEU A 435 16.70 -27.40 17.50
N ARG A 436 17.47 -26.44 16.99
CA ARG A 436 18.94 -26.41 17.14
C ARG A 436 19.45 -26.49 18.58
N HIS A 437 18.62 -26.08 19.53
CA HIS A 437 18.96 -26.08 20.95
C HIS A 437 18.31 -27.25 21.74
N VAL A 438 17.75 -28.26 21.02
CA VAL A 438 17.11 -29.42 21.63
C VAL A 438 17.99 -30.65 21.37
N THR A 439 18.74 -31.08 22.38
CA THR A 439 19.78 -32.13 22.27
C THR A 439 19.28 -33.42 21.66
N ASP A 440 18.11 -33.90 22.04
CA ASP A 440 17.57 -35.18 21.56
C ASP A 440 17.04 -35.15 20.12
N ALA A 441 16.67 -33.92 19.64
CA ALA A 441 16.16 -33.72 18.27
C ALA A 441 17.30 -33.65 17.24
N GLN A 442 18.52 -33.28 17.67
CA GLN A 442 19.64 -33.06 16.77
C GLN A 442 20.06 -34.28 15.99
N ALA A 443 20.08 -35.44 16.64
CA ALA A 443 20.58 -36.69 16.03
C ALA A 443 19.62 -37.28 14.97
N THR A 444 18.31 -37.18 15.15
CA THR A 444 17.32 -37.90 14.36
C THR A 444 16.43 -37.04 13.48
N LEU A 445 16.06 -35.85 13.93
CA LEU A 445 15.09 -34.99 13.24
C LEU A 445 15.77 -33.96 12.29
N LEU A 446 16.86 -33.33 12.71
CA LEU A 446 17.53 -32.30 11.92
C LEU A 446 17.97 -32.81 10.54
N PRO A 447 18.63 -33.97 10.37
CA PRO A 447 19.04 -34.45 9.07
C PRO A 447 17.85 -34.67 8.10
N ARG A 448 16.70 -35.11 8.64
CA ARG A 448 15.47 -35.35 7.85
C ARG A 448 14.87 -34.02 7.41
N LEU A 449 14.81 -33.00 8.26
CA LEU A 449 14.30 -31.69 7.93
C LEU A 449 15.23 -30.96 6.95
N GLU A 450 16.55 -31.06 7.13
CA GLU A 450 17.53 -30.48 6.21
C GLU A 450 17.43 -31.11 4.80
N ALA A 451 17.21 -32.40 4.70
CA ALA A 451 16.92 -33.08 3.43
C ALA A 451 15.65 -32.55 2.77
N ALA A 452 14.60 -32.27 3.58
CA ALA A 452 13.31 -31.78 3.09
C ALA A 452 13.38 -30.36 2.47
N THR A 453 14.33 -29.51 2.86
CA THR A 453 14.53 -28.20 2.26
C THR A 453 14.98 -28.27 0.78
N ARG A 454 15.54 -29.38 0.35
CA ARG A 454 16.05 -29.61 -1.00
C ARG A 454 15.04 -30.24 -1.95
N ILE A 455 13.85 -30.60 -1.47
CA ILE A 455 12.83 -31.26 -2.28
C ILE A 455 12.14 -30.22 -3.17
N ALA A 456 12.20 -30.43 -4.48
CA ALA A 456 11.52 -29.59 -5.47
C ALA A 456 10.00 -29.74 -5.38
N PRO A 457 9.22 -28.73 -5.79
CA PRO A 457 7.77 -28.82 -5.85
C PRO A 457 7.32 -29.93 -6.80
N GLN A 458 6.25 -30.64 -6.44
CA GLN A 458 5.59 -31.52 -7.40
C GLN A 458 5.03 -30.69 -8.55
N ARG A 459 5.32 -31.08 -9.78
CA ARG A 459 4.63 -30.53 -10.95
C ARG A 459 3.16 -30.94 -10.84
N SER A 460 2.25 -29.96 -10.80
CA SER A 460 0.82 -30.23 -11.00
C SER A 460 0.71 -30.97 -12.33
N ALA A 461 0.04 -32.12 -12.35
CA ALA A 461 -0.32 -32.74 -13.62
C ALA A 461 -1.18 -31.71 -14.35
N GLU A 462 -0.70 -31.19 -15.48
CA GLU A 462 -1.52 -30.36 -16.36
C GLU A 462 -2.78 -31.19 -16.67
N PRO A 463 -4.00 -30.62 -16.53
CA PRO A 463 -5.19 -31.30 -16.96
C PRO A 463 -4.99 -31.55 -18.47
N GLN A 464 -4.89 -32.82 -18.86
CA GLN A 464 -4.96 -33.19 -20.27
C GLN A 464 -6.33 -32.71 -20.76
N VAL A 465 -6.32 -31.60 -21.52
CA VAL A 465 -7.48 -31.17 -22.28
C VAL A 465 -7.72 -32.28 -23.30
N ALA A 466 -8.70 -33.13 -23.01
CA ALA A 466 -9.19 -34.09 -23.99
C ALA A 466 -9.70 -33.27 -25.17
N THR A 467 -8.93 -33.23 -26.26
CA THR A 467 -9.40 -32.79 -27.56
C THR A 467 -10.50 -33.77 -27.99
N LEU A 468 -11.76 -33.32 -27.88
CA LEU A 468 -12.90 -33.87 -28.58
C LEU A 468 -12.98 -33.29 -30.01
#